data_8e8f805b32f05d2c1fc193cbe9249747
#
_entry.id   8e8f805b32f05d2c1fc193cbe9249747
#
_cell.length_a   1.000
_cell.length_b   1.000
_cell.length_c   1.000
_cell.angle_alpha   90.00
_cell.angle_beta   90.00
_cell.angle_gamma   90.00
#
_symmetry.space_group_name_H-M   'P 1'
#
loop_
_entity.id
_entity.type
_entity.pdbx_description
1 polymer ?
#
loop_
_entity_poly.entity_id
_entity_poly.type
_entity_poly.pdbx_seq_one_letter_code
_entity_poly.pdbx_strand_id
1 'polypeptide(L)'
;MKSLVKLRPEKGIWMQDMPLPHVGINDVLIKIKKTAICGTDLHIYKWDACSQRTIKTPMIIGHEYVGEVVEKGRGVKNIQIGDRVTGEGHIACGHCRNCRRGKLHVCENTIGVGVNRDGCFAEYLSLPASNVVKLDTRISDEMASIMDPFGNAAHASLSFPLIAEDVLITG
;
A
#
# COMPACT_ATOMS: atom_id res chain seq x y z
N MET A 1 -6.14 -2.83 18.02
CA MET A 1 -6.84 -2.11 16.93
C MET A 1 -7.70 -3.08 16.13
N LYS A 2 -8.89 -2.66 15.69
CA LYS A 2 -9.73 -3.45 14.79
C LYS A 2 -9.08 -3.62 13.43
N SER A 3 -9.04 -4.84 12.92
CA SER A 3 -8.38 -5.15 11.65
C SER A 3 -9.10 -6.27 10.90
N LEU A 4 -9.10 -6.22 9.57
CA LEU A 4 -9.51 -7.32 8.70
C LEU A 4 -8.29 -8.18 8.38
N VAL A 5 -8.32 -9.41 8.85
CA VAL A 5 -7.16 -10.31 8.85
C VAL A 5 -7.44 -11.56 8.02
N LYS A 6 -6.51 -11.92 7.16
CA LYS A 6 -6.41 -13.26 6.60
C LYS A 6 -5.84 -14.19 7.68
N LEU A 7 -6.72 -14.73 8.52
CA LEU A 7 -6.34 -15.47 9.72
C LEU A 7 -5.91 -16.91 9.40
N ARG A 8 -6.53 -17.54 8.40
CA ARG A 8 -6.36 -18.96 8.06
C ARG A 8 -6.19 -19.16 6.56
N PRO A 9 -5.54 -20.25 6.13
CA PRO A 9 -5.32 -20.60 4.73
C PRO A 9 -6.60 -21.20 4.09
N GLU A 10 -7.72 -20.49 4.14
CA GLU A 10 -9.01 -20.87 3.58
C GLU A 10 -9.78 -19.65 3.07
N LYS A 11 -10.88 -19.84 2.34
CA LYS A 11 -11.73 -18.74 1.89
C LYS A 11 -12.27 -17.95 3.09
N GLY A 12 -12.13 -16.62 3.04
CA GLY A 12 -12.64 -15.70 4.06
C GLY A 12 -11.61 -14.68 4.51
N ILE A 13 -12.08 -13.68 5.24
CA ILE A 13 -11.35 -12.61 5.93
C ILE A 13 -12.12 -12.36 7.23
N TRP A 14 -11.41 -12.15 8.32
CA TRP A 14 -12.00 -12.08 9.66
C TRP A 14 -11.66 -10.78 10.37
N MET A 15 -12.64 -10.18 11.04
CA MET A 15 -12.40 -9.07 11.95
C MET A 15 -11.67 -9.59 13.18
N GLN A 16 -10.54 -8.99 13.54
CA GLN A 16 -9.73 -9.33 14.69
C GLN A 16 -9.27 -8.08 15.44
N ASP A 17 -8.99 -8.23 16.71
CA ASP A 17 -8.25 -7.23 17.48
C ASP A 17 -6.75 -7.55 17.38
N MET A 18 -6.01 -6.69 16.70
CA MET A 18 -4.57 -6.81 16.50
C MET A 18 -3.82 -5.75 17.32
N PRO A 19 -2.56 -6.01 17.71
CA PRO A 19 -1.74 -4.98 18.34
C PRO A 19 -1.54 -3.78 17.40
N LEU A 20 -1.23 -2.62 17.99
CA LEU A 20 -0.77 -1.47 17.20
C LEU A 20 0.57 -1.80 16.53
N PRO A 21 0.79 -1.39 15.26
CA PRO A 21 2.04 -1.63 14.60
C PRO A 21 3.17 -0.81 15.22
N HIS A 22 4.36 -1.40 15.26
CA HIS A 22 5.57 -0.70 15.71
C HIS A 22 5.99 0.36 14.68
N VAL A 23 6.43 1.53 15.17
CA VAL A 23 6.96 2.61 14.34
C VAL A 23 8.48 2.55 14.33
N GLY A 24 9.07 2.20 13.20
CA GLY A 24 10.52 2.20 13.02
C GLY A 24 11.10 3.61 12.91
N ILE A 25 12.44 3.72 12.90
CA ILE A 25 13.15 5.02 12.87
C ILE A 25 12.74 5.86 11.65
N ASN A 26 12.47 5.22 10.50
CA ASN A 26 12.12 5.88 9.24
C ASN A 26 10.65 5.67 8.86
N ASP A 27 9.83 5.13 9.76
CA ASP A 27 8.43 4.85 9.51
C ASP A 27 7.53 5.96 10.06
N VAL A 28 6.31 6.01 9.55
CA VAL A 28 5.22 6.81 10.10
C VAL A 28 4.05 5.89 10.47
N LEU A 29 3.32 6.25 11.52
CA LEU A 29 2.04 5.65 11.88
C LEU A 29 0.93 6.50 11.29
N ILE A 30 0.07 5.86 10.52
CA ILE A 30 -1.03 6.49 9.82
C ILE A 30 -2.33 5.97 10.41
N LYS A 31 -3.17 6.87 10.91
CA LYS A 31 -4.55 6.58 11.28
C LYS A 31 -5.38 6.54 10.00
N ILE A 32 -5.92 5.39 9.68
CA ILE A 32 -6.67 5.18 8.43
C ILE A 32 -8.02 5.87 8.50
N LYS A 33 -8.39 6.57 7.42
CA LYS A 33 -9.69 7.23 7.25
C LYS A 33 -10.59 6.46 6.28
N LYS A 34 -10.06 6.09 5.13
CA LYS A 34 -10.76 5.29 4.11
C LYS A 34 -9.81 4.32 3.43
N THR A 35 -10.37 3.24 2.93
CA THR A 35 -9.65 2.24 2.14
C THR A 35 -10.46 1.90 0.90
N ALA A 36 -9.81 1.38 -0.13
CA ALA A 36 -10.45 0.80 -1.30
C ALA A 36 -10.07 -0.68 -1.42
N ILE A 37 -10.86 -1.42 -2.19
CA ILE A 37 -10.70 -2.87 -2.38
C ILE A 37 -10.08 -3.12 -3.74
N CYS A 38 -8.91 -3.75 -3.77
CA CYS A 38 -8.21 -4.19 -4.96
C CYS A 38 -8.64 -5.61 -5.39
N GLY A 39 -8.40 -5.95 -6.64
CA GLY A 39 -8.51 -7.34 -7.12
C GLY A 39 -7.65 -8.32 -6.33
N THR A 40 -6.49 -7.88 -5.85
CA THR A 40 -5.62 -8.66 -4.95
C THR A 40 -6.32 -9.09 -3.67
N ASP A 41 -7.14 -8.23 -3.07
CA ASP A 41 -7.90 -8.55 -1.85
C ASP A 41 -8.94 -9.64 -2.13
N LEU A 42 -9.54 -9.65 -3.33
CA LEU A 42 -10.46 -10.70 -3.75
C LEU A 42 -9.75 -12.05 -3.95
N HIS A 43 -8.53 -12.05 -4.49
CA HIS A 43 -7.70 -13.24 -4.57
C HIS A 43 -7.37 -13.79 -3.19
N ILE A 44 -6.98 -12.92 -2.25
CA ILE A 44 -6.70 -13.29 -0.85
C ILE A 44 -7.97 -13.81 -0.17
N TYR A 45 -9.12 -13.16 -0.36
CA TYR A 45 -10.40 -13.63 0.17
C TYR A 45 -10.73 -15.04 -0.34
N LYS A 46 -10.63 -15.27 -1.65
CA LYS A 46 -10.91 -16.58 -2.29
C LYS A 46 -9.91 -17.67 -1.91
N TRP A 47 -8.72 -17.29 -1.46
CA TRP A 47 -7.59 -18.17 -1.17
C TRP A 47 -7.18 -19.01 -2.38
N ASP A 48 -7.03 -18.37 -3.52
CA ASP A 48 -6.64 -19.01 -4.76
C ASP A 48 -5.15 -19.43 -4.79
N ALA A 49 -4.72 -20.06 -5.89
CA ALA A 49 -3.37 -20.57 -6.04
C ALA A 49 -2.27 -19.51 -5.94
N CYS A 50 -2.58 -18.25 -6.30
CA CYS A 50 -1.64 -17.13 -6.14
C CYS A 50 -1.48 -16.78 -4.65
N SER A 51 -2.59 -16.58 -3.95
CA SER A 51 -2.60 -16.26 -2.52
C SER A 51 -1.95 -17.34 -1.67
N GLN A 52 -2.17 -18.62 -2.00
CA GLN A 52 -1.55 -19.74 -1.31
C GLN A 52 -0.02 -19.73 -1.39
N ARG A 53 0.54 -19.19 -2.46
CA ARG A 53 2.00 -19.09 -2.64
C ARG A 53 2.63 -17.85 -2.01
N THR A 54 1.86 -16.77 -1.88
CA THR A 54 2.40 -15.44 -1.54
C THR A 54 2.06 -14.99 -0.12
N ILE A 55 0.88 -15.35 0.40
CA ILE A 55 0.40 -14.88 1.70
C ILE A 55 0.82 -15.82 2.82
N LYS A 56 1.41 -15.25 3.87
CA LYS A 56 1.65 -15.95 5.13
C LYS A 56 0.61 -15.50 6.15
N THR A 57 -0.18 -16.44 6.64
CA THR A 57 -1.20 -16.17 7.67
C THR A 57 -0.60 -16.25 9.08
N PRO A 58 -1.07 -15.41 10.06
CA PRO A 58 -2.05 -14.33 9.90
C PRO A 58 -1.46 -13.10 9.20
N MET A 59 -2.29 -12.32 8.46
CA MET A 59 -1.90 -11.12 7.74
C MET A 59 -3.05 -10.11 7.73
N ILE A 60 -2.81 -8.87 8.14
CA ILE A 60 -3.74 -7.76 7.88
C ILE A 60 -3.62 -7.42 6.41
N ILE A 61 -4.73 -7.43 5.69
CA ILE A 61 -4.75 -7.19 4.24
C ILE A 61 -5.03 -5.72 3.89
N GLY A 62 -5.10 -5.41 2.58
CA GLY A 62 -5.38 -4.07 2.06
C GLY A 62 -4.12 -3.23 1.85
N HIS A 63 -4.12 -2.42 0.78
CA HIS A 63 -2.98 -1.56 0.40
C HIS A 63 -3.40 -0.23 -0.22
N GLU A 64 -4.69 -0.03 -0.46
CA GLU A 64 -5.27 1.21 -1.00
C GLU A 64 -5.92 2.00 0.14
N TYR A 65 -5.42 3.21 0.45
CA TYR A 65 -5.86 3.94 1.63
C TYR A 65 -5.65 5.45 1.54
N VAL A 66 -6.36 6.16 2.40
CA VAL A 66 -6.06 7.53 2.82
C VAL A 66 -6.11 7.59 4.35
N GLY A 67 -5.23 8.38 4.94
CA GLY A 67 -5.17 8.53 6.38
C GLY A 67 -4.45 9.81 6.82
N GLU A 68 -4.21 9.90 8.11
CA GLU A 68 -3.52 11.00 8.74
C GLU A 68 -2.36 10.48 9.59
N VAL A 69 -1.21 11.10 9.47
CA VAL A 69 -0.02 10.75 10.26
C VAL A 69 -0.24 11.14 11.72
N VAL A 70 -0.16 10.16 12.63
CA VAL A 70 -0.34 10.36 14.07
C VAL A 70 0.94 10.18 14.86
N GLU A 71 1.94 9.49 14.30
CA GLU A 71 3.26 9.30 14.91
C GLU A 71 4.31 9.19 13.80
N LYS A 72 5.56 9.56 14.09
CA LYS A 72 6.68 9.38 13.16
C LYS A 72 7.97 9.01 13.86
N GLY A 73 8.76 8.18 13.20
CA GLY A 73 10.10 7.83 13.63
C GLY A 73 11.05 9.04 13.59
N ARG A 74 12.08 9.00 14.43
CA ARG A 74 13.06 10.11 14.58
C ARG A 74 13.83 10.45 13.30
N GLY A 75 13.93 9.53 12.35
CA GLY A 75 14.61 9.74 11.06
C GLY A 75 13.72 10.42 10.01
N VAL A 76 12.41 10.53 10.23
CA VAL A 76 11.46 11.10 9.27
C VAL A 76 11.51 12.63 9.32
N LYS A 77 11.87 13.26 8.18
CA LYS A 77 12.01 14.72 8.08
C LYS A 77 10.89 15.38 7.26
N ASN A 78 10.48 14.76 6.17
CA ASN A 78 9.60 15.38 5.17
C ASN A 78 8.10 15.21 5.45
N ILE A 79 7.72 14.37 6.40
CA ILE A 79 6.35 14.12 6.82
C ILE A 79 6.17 14.66 8.24
N GLN A 80 5.03 15.28 8.53
CA GLN A 80 4.68 15.81 9.84
C GLN A 80 3.45 15.10 10.41
N ILE A 81 3.33 15.08 11.73
CA ILE A 81 2.10 14.66 12.43
C ILE A 81 0.97 15.61 12.01
N GLY A 82 -0.20 15.06 11.68
CA GLY A 82 -1.36 15.78 11.13
C GLY A 82 -1.36 15.86 9.59
N ASP A 83 -0.29 15.48 8.90
CA ASP A 83 -0.31 15.41 7.43
C ASP A 83 -1.33 14.39 6.96
N ARG A 84 -2.16 14.78 5.99
CA ARG A 84 -3.07 13.88 5.27
C ARG A 84 -2.30 13.19 4.15
N VAL A 85 -2.34 11.87 4.12
CA VAL A 85 -1.46 11.06 3.28
C VAL A 85 -2.17 9.87 2.65
N THR A 86 -1.63 9.44 1.53
CA THR A 86 -1.77 8.12 0.93
C THR A 86 -0.38 7.54 0.71
N GLY A 87 -0.23 6.43 -0.01
CA GLY A 87 1.10 5.90 -0.28
C GLY A 87 1.14 4.79 -1.30
N GLU A 88 2.35 4.41 -1.64
CA GLU A 88 2.69 3.31 -2.53
C GLU A 88 2.77 2.00 -1.74
N GLY A 89 1.99 1.01 -2.16
CA GLY A 89 1.91 -0.31 -1.52
C GLY A 89 3.14 -1.20 -1.75
N HIS A 90 4.08 -0.82 -2.62
CA HIS A 90 5.28 -1.61 -2.93
C HIS A 90 6.52 -0.99 -2.31
N ILE A 91 7.04 -1.60 -1.25
CA ILE A 91 8.24 -1.13 -0.56
C ILE A 91 9.47 -1.70 -1.26
N ALA A 92 10.23 -0.85 -1.94
CA ALA A 92 11.46 -1.23 -2.62
C ALA A 92 12.63 -1.37 -1.64
N CYS A 93 13.54 -2.32 -1.90
CA CYS A 93 14.69 -2.56 -1.01
C CYS A 93 15.77 -1.47 -1.05
N GLY A 94 15.78 -0.61 -2.07
CA GLY A 94 16.73 0.49 -2.23
C GLY A 94 18.15 0.09 -2.69
N HIS A 95 18.54 -1.18 -2.66
CA HIS A 95 19.92 -1.62 -2.89
C HIS A 95 20.14 -2.65 -4.00
N CYS A 96 19.10 -3.29 -4.53
CA CYS A 96 19.24 -4.21 -5.65
C CYS A 96 19.65 -3.47 -6.95
N ARG A 97 20.02 -4.23 -7.98
CA ARG A 97 20.45 -3.68 -9.27
C ARG A 97 19.44 -2.69 -9.86
N ASN A 98 18.14 -3.04 -9.80
CA ASN A 98 17.08 -2.20 -10.35
C ASN A 98 16.90 -0.92 -9.53
N CYS A 99 16.88 -1.00 -8.20
CA CYS A 99 16.78 0.16 -7.32
C CYS A 99 17.94 1.14 -7.54
N ARG A 100 19.18 0.65 -7.65
CA ARG A 100 20.37 1.48 -7.91
C ARG A 100 20.34 2.19 -9.27
N ARG A 101 19.50 1.72 -10.21
CA ARG A 101 19.25 2.34 -11.51
C ARG A 101 18.03 3.28 -11.53
N GLY A 102 17.44 3.58 -10.36
CA GLY A 102 16.23 4.38 -10.24
C GLY A 102 14.93 3.67 -10.64
N LYS A 103 14.98 2.36 -10.90
CA LYS A 103 13.82 1.54 -11.31
C LYS A 103 13.22 0.83 -10.11
N LEU A 104 12.68 1.60 -9.15
CA LEU A 104 12.12 1.07 -7.90
C LEU A 104 10.91 0.16 -8.13
N HIS A 105 10.09 0.46 -9.14
CA HIS A 105 8.89 -0.29 -9.52
C HIS A 105 9.16 -1.73 -9.99
N VAL A 106 10.39 -2.07 -10.34
CA VAL A 106 10.84 -3.44 -10.67
C VAL A 106 11.90 -3.95 -9.70
N CYS A 107 11.77 -3.57 -8.42
CA CYS A 107 12.64 -4.06 -7.36
C CYS A 107 12.55 -5.59 -7.24
N GLU A 108 13.72 -6.26 -7.21
CA GLU A 108 13.79 -7.74 -7.08
C GLU A 108 13.35 -8.23 -5.70
N ASN A 109 13.38 -7.36 -4.69
CA ASN A 109 13.05 -7.69 -3.31
C ASN A 109 11.91 -6.80 -2.79
N THR A 110 10.90 -6.59 -3.61
CA THR A 110 9.71 -5.80 -3.23
C THR A 110 8.96 -6.47 -2.09
N ILE A 111 8.56 -5.67 -1.09
CA ILE A 111 7.64 -6.08 -0.02
C ILE A 111 6.30 -5.41 -0.29
N GLY A 112 5.26 -6.22 -0.54
CA GLY A 112 3.89 -5.73 -0.74
C GLY A 112 3.15 -5.52 0.58
N VAL A 113 2.61 -4.32 0.78
CA VAL A 113 1.72 -4.00 1.90
C VAL A 113 0.41 -4.79 1.73
N GLY A 114 -0.09 -5.41 2.80
CA GLY A 114 -1.25 -6.30 2.74
C GLY A 114 -0.99 -7.67 2.07
N VAL A 115 0.27 -7.96 1.70
CA VAL A 115 0.70 -9.20 1.02
C VAL A 115 1.87 -9.88 1.73
N ASN A 116 2.96 -9.14 1.96
CA ASN A 116 4.15 -9.64 2.66
C ASN A 116 4.41 -8.90 3.97
N ARG A 117 3.67 -7.85 4.23
CA ARG A 117 3.66 -7.00 5.42
C ARG A 117 2.21 -6.61 5.70
N ASP A 118 1.86 -6.41 6.97
CA ASP A 118 0.52 -5.97 7.38
C ASP A 118 0.07 -4.73 6.62
N GLY A 119 -1.20 -4.76 6.22
CA GLY A 119 -1.84 -3.79 5.35
C GLY A 119 -2.74 -2.79 6.06
N CYS A 120 -3.54 -2.08 5.26
CA CYS A 120 -4.32 -0.93 5.66
C CYS A 120 -5.79 -1.22 6.06
N PHE A 121 -6.27 -2.46 5.95
CA PHE A 121 -7.62 -2.79 6.44
C PHE A 121 -7.62 -2.94 7.97
N ALA A 122 -7.19 -1.86 8.62
CA ALA A 122 -7.05 -1.69 10.06
C ALA A 122 -7.25 -0.23 10.45
N GLU A 123 -7.35 0.06 11.75
CA GLU A 123 -7.43 1.45 12.22
C GLU A 123 -6.12 2.21 12.01
N TYR A 124 -4.98 1.51 12.02
CA TYR A 124 -3.65 2.11 11.86
C TYR A 124 -2.77 1.26 10.95
N LEU A 125 -1.89 1.94 10.20
CA LEU A 125 -0.88 1.37 9.33
C LEU A 125 0.48 2.01 9.62
N SER A 126 1.55 1.20 9.72
CA SER A 126 2.93 1.69 9.78
C SER A 126 3.63 1.48 8.45
N LEU A 127 4.19 2.54 7.86
CA LEU A 127 4.91 2.49 6.58
C LEU A 127 6.22 3.29 6.63
N PRO A 128 7.24 2.90 5.84
CA PRO A 128 8.38 3.78 5.58
C PRO A 128 7.93 5.12 5.00
N ALA A 129 8.46 6.21 5.51
CA ALA A 129 8.11 7.55 5.03
C ALA A 129 8.43 7.76 3.53
N SER A 130 9.35 6.97 2.97
CA SER A 130 9.64 6.95 1.52
C SER A 130 8.48 6.47 0.66
N ASN A 131 7.56 5.70 1.23
CA ASN A 131 6.38 5.17 0.55
C ASN A 131 5.14 6.05 0.78
N VAL A 132 5.26 7.14 1.52
CA VAL A 132 4.13 7.98 1.91
C VAL A 132 4.12 9.26 1.08
N VAL A 133 2.94 9.59 0.55
CA VAL A 133 2.70 10.76 -0.29
C VAL A 133 1.74 11.70 0.42
N LYS A 134 2.20 12.93 0.65
CA LYS A 134 1.36 14.00 1.21
C LYS A 134 0.34 14.47 0.18
N LEU A 135 -0.90 14.59 0.60
CA LEU A 135 -2.02 14.95 -0.26
C LEU A 135 -2.29 16.45 -0.27
N ASP A 136 -2.63 16.98 -1.43
CA ASP A 136 -3.21 18.31 -1.58
C ASP A 136 -4.62 18.33 -0.94
N THR A 137 -4.97 19.45 -0.30
CA THR A 137 -6.27 19.64 0.37
C THR A 137 -7.47 19.57 -0.57
N ARG A 138 -7.27 19.81 -1.86
CA ARG A 138 -8.29 19.74 -2.92
C ARG A 138 -8.71 18.30 -3.29
N ILE A 139 -7.91 17.31 -2.96
CA ILE A 139 -8.21 15.90 -3.25
C ILE A 139 -9.11 15.38 -2.13
N SER A 140 -10.29 14.85 -2.46
CA SER A 140 -11.18 14.23 -1.47
C SER A 140 -10.61 12.92 -0.94
N ASP A 141 -11.11 12.45 0.22
CA ASP A 141 -10.65 11.16 0.77
C ASP A 141 -11.07 9.97 -0.10
N GLU A 142 -12.20 10.08 -0.83
CA GLU A 142 -12.63 9.07 -1.81
C GLU A 142 -11.62 8.94 -2.95
N MET A 143 -11.20 10.06 -3.54
CA MET A 143 -10.19 10.06 -4.60
C MET A 143 -8.83 9.63 -4.07
N ALA A 144 -8.48 10.06 -2.86
CA ALA A 144 -7.19 9.72 -2.26
C ALA A 144 -7.06 8.22 -1.95
N SER A 145 -8.16 7.54 -1.61
CA SER A 145 -8.15 6.11 -1.29
C SER A 145 -7.80 5.22 -2.49
N ILE A 146 -7.94 5.70 -3.73
CA ILE A 146 -7.63 4.97 -4.97
C ILE A 146 -6.37 5.48 -5.68
N MET A 147 -5.51 6.22 -4.98
CA MET A 147 -4.28 6.78 -5.58
C MET A 147 -3.25 5.70 -5.94
N ASP A 148 -3.23 4.54 -5.28
CA ASP A 148 -2.36 3.43 -5.65
C ASP A 148 -2.66 2.91 -7.06
N PRO A 149 -3.88 2.46 -7.42
CA PRO A 149 -4.21 2.06 -8.79
C PRO A 149 -4.11 3.23 -9.79
N PHE A 150 -4.42 4.46 -9.38
CA PHE A 150 -4.22 5.64 -10.22
C PHE A 150 -2.73 5.83 -10.57
N GLY A 151 -1.83 5.67 -9.61
CA GLY A 151 -0.38 5.74 -9.82
C GLY A 151 0.10 4.70 -10.85
N ASN A 152 -0.41 3.46 -10.75
CA ASN A 152 -0.11 2.40 -11.72
C ASN A 152 -0.62 2.76 -13.13
N ALA A 153 -1.83 3.29 -13.26
CA ALA A 153 -2.40 3.72 -14.53
C ALA A 153 -1.61 4.90 -15.14
N ALA A 154 -1.27 5.89 -14.32
CA ALA A 154 -0.47 7.05 -14.74
C ALA A 154 0.94 6.62 -15.20
N HIS A 155 1.59 5.73 -14.43
CA HIS A 155 2.90 5.20 -14.81
C HIS A 155 2.86 4.46 -16.15
N ALA A 156 1.88 3.58 -16.35
CA ALA A 156 1.69 2.85 -17.60
C ALA A 156 1.49 3.81 -18.78
N SER A 157 0.58 4.79 -18.63
CA SER A 157 0.26 5.76 -19.70
C SER A 157 1.43 6.68 -20.05
N LEU A 158 2.24 7.07 -19.06
CA LEU A 158 3.38 7.97 -19.26
C LEU A 158 4.67 7.25 -19.66
N SER A 159 4.68 5.92 -19.67
CA SER A 159 5.87 5.12 -20.04
C SER A 159 6.11 5.07 -21.56
N PHE A 160 5.12 5.45 -22.36
CA PHE A 160 5.18 5.38 -23.82
C PHE A 160 4.71 6.71 -24.44
N PRO A 161 5.24 7.09 -25.63
CA PRO A 161 4.72 8.23 -26.39
C PRO A 161 3.36 7.85 -27.00
N LEU A 162 2.27 8.36 -26.43
CA LEU A 162 0.89 8.06 -26.86
C LEU A 162 0.29 9.14 -27.77
N ILE A 163 1.05 10.21 -28.09
CA ILE A 163 0.54 11.32 -28.90
C ILE A 163 0.36 10.85 -30.35
N ALA A 164 -0.88 10.97 -30.85
CA ALA A 164 -1.29 10.54 -32.19
C ALA A 164 -1.18 9.03 -32.47
N GLU A 165 -1.23 8.21 -31.41
CA GLU A 165 -1.22 6.73 -31.53
C GLU A 165 -2.61 6.15 -31.17
N ASP A 166 -2.95 5.03 -31.83
CA ASP A 166 -4.10 4.23 -31.46
C ASP A 166 -3.77 3.39 -30.22
N VAL A 167 -4.61 3.47 -29.17
CA VAL A 167 -4.38 2.79 -27.90
C VAL A 167 -5.46 1.75 -27.65
N LEU A 168 -5.07 0.49 -27.47
CA LEU A 168 -5.96 -0.59 -27.05
C LEU A 168 -5.85 -0.74 -25.52
N ILE A 169 -6.99 -0.59 -24.82
CA ILE A 169 -7.12 -0.86 -23.39
C ILE A 169 -7.85 -2.18 -23.22
N THR A 170 -7.24 -3.14 -22.54
CA THR A 170 -7.83 -4.44 -22.19
C THR A 170 -7.96 -4.55 -20.67
N GLY A 171 -8.99 -5.25 -20.19
CA GLY A 171 -9.24 -5.46 -18.76
C GLY A 171 -10.04 -6.71 -18.47
#